data_65a7c9e4e36a521fbdff15d5e25c1081
#
_entry.id   65a7c9e4e36a521fbdff15d5e25c1081
#
_cell.length_a   1.000
_cell.length_b   1.000
_cell.length_c   1.000
_cell.angle_alpha   90.00
_cell.angle_beta   90.00
_cell.angle_gamma   90.00
#
_symmetry.space_group_name_H-M   'P 1'
#
loop_
_entity.id
_entity.type
_entity.pdbx_description
1 polymer ?
#
loop_
_entity_poly.entity_id
_entity_poly.type
_entity_poly.pdbx_seq_one_letter_code
_entity_poly.pdbx_strand_id
1 'polypeptide(L)'
;MTAPETKALPSTSGTGERRPDTDAGAGPPRKVPPRRRPRAWRWTDMMETAGSLVAAFFLTWLLFTRLLPFRVMPVAFAVVWYALFLPIHWLVTKDGQGRPAAKDRLVTVLIGTGAMFAFAPIVFVIGYVGYRGLKVLRPNFFTETMQIVGPLSKATEGGALHSIIGTLEQLALATAIAVPLGVLTAVYLSEIQGPLARPVRLVADAMTALPSIVAGLFVYSLLIKPHLWLQSGILGSLALAILMLPTVTITAEQVLRVVPGSLREAALALGAPYWRSVLLVVLPTARAGLATAVILGMARVVGETAPVLMTTGGTTVLNTNPFSGHQDNLPLFVFTQIRSSQETQVERAWGGALILLVVVLLLFVLARIAGSAGSGRRRARFPGRGGQRRGR
;
A
#
# COMPACT_ATOMS: atom_id res chain seq x y z
N MET A 1 37.25 -32.99 64.35
CA MET A 1 36.95 -31.81 65.23
C MET A 1 35.80 -31.12 64.53
N THR A 2 34.79 -31.34 65.07
CA THR A 2 33.55 -30.89 65.75
C THR A 2 32.38 -30.83 64.78
N ALA A 3 31.47 -31.74 64.93
CA ALA A 3 30.09 -31.63 64.42
C ALA A 3 29.28 -30.64 65.29
N PRO A 4 28.26 -29.99 64.76
CA PRO A 4 27.19 -29.52 65.60
C PRO A 4 25.83 -30.10 65.24
N GLU A 5 25.24 -30.64 66.24
CA GLU A 5 23.89 -30.56 66.75
C GLU A 5 22.69 -30.53 65.79
N THR A 6 22.00 -31.66 65.83
CA THR A 6 20.62 -31.89 65.45
C THR A 6 19.68 -31.22 66.43
N LYS A 7 18.84 -30.27 65.99
CA LYS A 7 17.77 -29.69 66.80
C LYS A 7 16.43 -30.21 66.34
N ALA A 8 15.79 -30.94 67.24
CA ALA A 8 14.54 -31.64 67.13
C ALA A 8 13.34 -30.70 66.85
N LEU A 9 12.41 -31.17 66.01
CA LEU A 9 11.08 -30.61 65.80
C LEU A 9 10.14 -30.98 66.94
N PRO A 10 9.30 -30.07 67.42
CA PRO A 10 8.17 -30.43 68.27
C PRO A 10 6.94 -30.77 67.39
N SER A 11 6.39 -31.93 67.66
CA SER A 11 5.07 -32.37 67.24
C SER A 11 3.99 -31.57 67.97
N THR A 12 3.04 -30.98 67.21
CA THR A 12 1.73 -30.64 67.73
C THR A 12 0.63 -31.05 66.71
N SER A 13 -0.06 -32.06 67.12
CA SER A 13 -1.39 -32.44 66.64
C SER A 13 -2.41 -31.32 66.83
N GLY A 14 -3.15 -31.01 65.81
CA GLY A 14 -4.26 -30.05 65.87
C GLY A 14 -5.09 -30.10 64.60
N THR A 15 -6.01 -31.06 64.56
CA THR A 15 -7.13 -31.15 63.60
C THR A 15 -8.00 -29.90 63.72
N GLY A 16 -7.98 -29.06 62.71
CA GLY A 16 -8.89 -27.94 62.54
C GLY A 16 -9.16 -27.72 61.06
N GLU A 17 -10.17 -28.35 60.58
CA GLU A 17 -10.79 -28.17 59.25
C GLU A 17 -11.22 -26.71 59.14
N ARG A 18 -10.35 -25.84 58.55
CA ARG A 18 -10.76 -24.49 58.13
C ARG A 18 -11.39 -24.63 56.72
N ARG A 19 -12.72 -24.50 56.68
CA ARG A 19 -13.44 -24.20 55.43
C ARG A 19 -12.78 -22.97 54.81
N PRO A 20 -12.54 -22.95 53.47
CA PRO A 20 -12.10 -21.72 52.82
C PRO A 20 -13.24 -20.72 52.87
N ASP A 21 -12.99 -19.58 53.55
CA ASP A 21 -13.87 -18.39 53.48
C ASP A 21 -13.96 -17.89 52.06
N THR A 22 -15.03 -18.25 51.39
CA THR A 22 -15.42 -17.82 50.04
C THR A 22 -16.14 -16.44 50.06
N ASP A 23 -15.83 -15.57 51.03
CA ASP A 23 -16.42 -14.24 51.08
C ASP A 23 -15.33 -13.18 51.41
N ALA A 24 -14.24 -13.19 50.60
CA ALA A 24 -13.34 -12.01 50.50
C ALA A 24 -13.86 -11.12 49.36
N GLY A 25 -14.77 -10.22 49.73
CA GLY A 25 -15.09 -8.92 49.14
C GLY A 25 -14.79 -8.74 47.66
N ALA A 26 -15.59 -9.29 46.79
CA ALA A 26 -15.71 -8.74 45.46
C ALA A 26 -16.22 -7.28 45.59
N GLY A 27 -15.32 -6.31 45.53
CA GLY A 27 -15.67 -4.91 45.49
C GLY A 27 -16.68 -4.67 44.37
N PRO A 28 -17.55 -3.67 44.50
CA PRO A 28 -18.61 -3.45 43.52
C PRO A 28 -18.01 -3.39 42.11
N PRO A 29 -18.64 -4.04 41.11
CA PRO A 29 -18.10 -4.11 39.75
C PRO A 29 -17.81 -2.71 39.26
N ARG A 30 -16.53 -2.45 38.93
CA ARG A 30 -16.04 -1.18 38.41
C ARG A 30 -16.93 -0.84 37.22
N LYS A 31 -17.82 0.15 37.37
CA LYS A 31 -18.69 0.64 36.28
C LYS A 31 -17.77 1.09 35.15
N VAL A 32 -17.61 0.24 34.13
CA VAL A 32 -16.93 0.60 32.92
C VAL A 32 -17.75 1.74 32.29
N PRO A 33 -17.18 2.92 32.10
CA PRO A 33 -17.92 4.04 31.53
C PRO A 33 -18.45 3.61 30.15
N PRO A 34 -19.72 3.92 29.84
CA PRO A 34 -20.33 3.52 28.55
C PRO A 34 -19.42 4.01 27.42
N ARG A 35 -19.02 3.13 26.52
CA ARG A 35 -18.29 3.49 25.29
C ARG A 35 -19.10 4.58 24.60
N ARG A 36 -18.58 5.81 24.63
CA ARG A 36 -19.17 6.93 23.90
C ARG A 36 -19.14 6.56 22.41
N ARG A 37 -20.32 6.28 21.85
CA ARG A 37 -20.43 6.09 20.39
C ARG A 37 -20.01 7.40 19.74
N PRO A 38 -19.23 7.37 18.65
CA PRO A 38 -18.94 8.58 17.88
C PRO A 38 -20.27 9.22 17.50
N ARG A 39 -20.45 10.49 17.83
CA ARG A 39 -21.68 11.22 17.51
C ARG A 39 -21.78 11.36 15.99
N ALA A 40 -22.83 10.83 15.40
CA ALA A 40 -23.09 11.01 13.98
C ALA A 40 -23.17 12.50 13.63
N TRP A 41 -22.60 12.89 12.50
CA TRP A 41 -22.63 14.25 11.98
C TRP A 41 -24.09 14.69 11.78
N ARG A 42 -24.46 15.80 12.36
CA ARG A 42 -25.81 16.39 12.24
C ARG A 42 -25.78 17.53 11.22
N TRP A 43 -26.91 17.81 10.61
CA TRP A 43 -27.08 18.97 9.71
C TRP A 43 -26.65 20.29 10.37
N THR A 44 -26.93 20.48 11.66
CA THR A 44 -26.50 21.64 12.45
C THR A 44 -25.00 21.82 12.45
N ASP A 45 -24.26 20.72 12.49
CA ASP A 45 -22.78 20.73 12.48
C ASP A 45 -22.22 21.21 11.13
N MET A 46 -22.88 20.84 10.02
CA MET A 46 -22.54 21.32 8.68
C MET A 46 -22.85 22.82 8.54
N MET A 47 -23.98 23.28 9.09
CA MET A 47 -24.35 24.71 9.07
C MET A 47 -23.37 25.57 9.88
N GLU A 48 -22.94 25.11 11.06
CA GLU A 48 -21.93 25.79 11.88
C GLU A 48 -20.59 25.91 11.14
N THR A 49 -20.14 24.81 10.48
CA THR A 49 -18.91 24.81 9.69
C THR A 49 -19.03 25.73 8.47
N ALA A 50 -20.13 25.64 7.73
CA ALA A 50 -20.36 26.49 6.56
C ALA A 50 -20.47 27.96 6.95
N GLY A 51 -21.21 28.27 8.02
CA GLY A 51 -21.33 29.63 8.55
C GLY A 51 -19.97 30.23 8.97
N SER A 52 -19.14 29.42 9.64
CA SER A 52 -17.78 29.82 10.02
C SER A 52 -16.88 30.08 8.80
N LEU A 53 -16.99 29.24 7.75
CA LEU A 53 -16.26 29.43 6.48
C LEU A 53 -16.66 30.74 5.79
N VAL A 54 -17.98 31.01 5.71
CA VAL A 54 -18.51 32.22 5.10
C VAL A 54 -18.12 33.46 5.91
N ALA A 55 -18.23 33.42 7.22
CA ALA A 55 -17.84 34.54 8.10
C ALA A 55 -16.33 34.84 7.96
N ALA A 56 -15.49 33.82 7.96
CA ALA A 56 -14.05 33.97 7.73
C ALA A 56 -13.74 34.55 6.34
N PHE A 57 -14.49 34.13 5.31
CA PHE A 57 -14.32 34.63 3.95
C PHE A 57 -14.61 36.15 3.88
N PHE A 58 -15.76 36.57 4.40
CA PHE A 58 -16.12 37.99 4.41
C PHE A 58 -15.16 38.83 5.24
N LEU A 59 -14.70 38.31 6.38
CA LEU A 59 -13.69 38.99 7.19
C LEU A 59 -12.36 39.13 6.45
N THR A 60 -11.90 38.08 5.78
CA THR A 60 -10.69 38.11 4.94
C THR A 60 -10.87 39.11 3.77
N TRP A 61 -12.02 39.04 3.10
CA TRP A 61 -12.34 39.95 2.00
C TRP A 61 -12.32 41.42 2.47
N LEU A 62 -12.93 41.71 3.62
CA LEU A 62 -12.93 43.05 4.22
C LEU A 62 -11.50 43.50 4.57
N LEU A 63 -10.71 42.59 5.13
CA LEU A 63 -9.31 42.85 5.49
C LEU A 63 -8.48 43.27 4.27
N PHE A 64 -8.57 42.51 3.18
CA PHE A 64 -7.78 42.76 1.97
C PHE A 64 -8.29 43.92 1.12
N THR A 65 -9.59 44.26 1.16
CA THR A 65 -10.19 45.30 0.32
C THR A 65 -10.26 46.66 1.00
N ARG A 66 -10.33 46.69 2.35
CA ARG A 66 -10.55 47.93 3.09
C ARG A 66 -9.45 48.32 4.08
N LEU A 67 -8.77 47.33 4.67
CA LEU A 67 -7.80 47.59 5.74
C LEU A 67 -6.34 47.47 5.27
N LEU A 68 -6.02 46.63 4.30
CA LEU A 68 -4.67 46.39 3.85
C LEU A 68 -4.52 46.86 2.40
N PRO A 69 -3.55 47.77 2.09
CA PRO A 69 -3.33 48.30 0.74
C PRO A 69 -2.53 47.32 -0.15
N PHE A 70 -2.59 46.01 0.11
CA PHE A 70 -1.84 45.01 -0.66
C PHE A 70 -2.65 44.49 -1.85
N ARG A 71 -1.95 44.18 -2.96
CA ARG A 71 -2.55 43.42 -4.05
C ARG A 71 -3.00 42.06 -3.54
N VAL A 72 -4.26 41.74 -3.80
CA VAL A 72 -4.84 40.44 -3.42
C VAL A 72 -4.10 39.33 -4.14
N MET A 73 -3.19 38.65 -3.44
CA MET A 73 -2.55 37.44 -3.93
C MET A 73 -3.44 36.25 -3.55
N PRO A 74 -3.89 35.40 -4.51
CA PRO A 74 -4.83 34.31 -4.22
C PRO A 74 -4.36 33.39 -3.10
N VAL A 75 -3.07 33.09 -3.04
CA VAL A 75 -2.46 32.22 -2.02
C VAL A 75 -2.51 32.90 -0.64
N ALA A 76 -2.13 34.18 -0.55
CA ALA A 76 -2.16 34.92 0.70
C ALA A 76 -3.61 35.03 1.24
N PHE A 77 -4.57 35.29 0.34
CA PHE A 77 -5.97 35.31 0.69
C PHE A 77 -6.43 33.96 1.26
N ALA A 78 -6.11 32.85 0.60
CA ALA A 78 -6.50 31.51 1.05
C ALA A 78 -5.89 31.17 2.43
N VAL A 79 -4.62 31.53 2.64
CA VAL A 79 -3.94 31.30 3.94
C VAL A 79 -4.59 32.10 5.07
N VAL A 80 -4.85 33.38 4.86
CA VAL A 80 -5.48 34.26 5.86
C VAL A 80 -6.93 33.81 6.10
N TRP A 81 -7.65 33.45 5.05
CA TRP A 81 -9.01 32.90 5.17
C TRP A 81 -9.04 31.67 6.05
N TYR A 82 -8.14 30.70 5.80
CA TYR A 82 -8.05 29.50 6.61
C TYR A 82 -7.60 29.78 8.04
N ALA A 83 -6.64 30.68 8.22
CA ALA A 83 -6.16 31.10 9.53
C ALA A 83 -7.25 31.77 10.39
N LEU A 84 -8.15 32.54 9.76
CA LEU A 84 -9.32 33.15 10.44
C LEU A 84 -10.46 32.15 10.62
N PHE A 85 -10.64 31.21 9.70
CA PHE A 85 -11.66 30.17 9.82
C PHE A 85 -11.48 29.31 11.08
N LEU A 86 -10.28 28.88 11.40
CA LEU A 86 -10.04 28.00 12.55
C LEU A 86 -10.48 28.59 13.90
N PRO A 87 -10.09 29.82 14.28
CA PRO A 87 -10.56 30.41 15.53
C PRO A 87 -12.04 30.75 15.52
N ILE A 88 -12.61 31.20 14.42
CA ILE A 88 -14.05 31.46 14.30
C ILE A 88 -14.84 30.18 14.51
N HIS A 89 -14.45 29.11 13.81
CA HIS A 89 -15.08 27.79 13.96
C HIS A 89 -14.97 27.23 15.37
N TRP A 90 -13.80 27.41 16.01
CA TRP A 90 -13.60 27.00 17.39
C TRP A 90 -14.50 27.81 18.37
N LEU A 91 -14.62 29.12 18.19
CA LEU A 91 -15.48 29.99 19.03
C LEU A 91 -16.95 29.62 18.88
N VAL A 92 -17.45 29.52 17.65
CA VAL A 92 -18.85 29.15 17.37
C VAL A 92 -19.20 27.78 17.97
N THR A 93 -18.31 26.78 17.76
CA THR A 93 -18.56 25.45 18.32
C THR A 93 -18.43 25.41 19.84
N LYS A 94 -17.53 26.20 20.42
CA LYS A 94 -17.37 26.31 21.89
C LYS A 94 -18.58 26.86 22.56
N ASP A 95 -19.19 27.92 21.98
CA ASP A 95 -20.37 28.57 22.56
C ASP A 95 -21.62 27.68 22.40
N GLY A 96 -21.77 26.96 21.29
CA GLY A 96 -22.92 26.07 21.08
C GLY A 96 -22.83 24.71 21.75
N GLN A 97 -21.64 24.09 21.85
CA GLN A 97 -21.45 22.68 22.23
C GLN A 97 -20.42 22.48 23.36
N GLY A 98 -19.72 23.53 23.79
CA GLY A 98 -18.72 23.51 24.86
C GLY A 98 -17.30 23.17 24.38
N ARG A 99 -16.31 23.39 25.27
CA ARG A 99 -14.87 23.22 24.98
C ARG A 99 -14.45 21.83 24.45
N PRO A 100 -14.94 20.69 24.97
CA PRO A 100 -14.54 19.38 24.48
C PRO A 100 -14.97 19.14 23.01
N ALA A 101 -16.21 19.56 22.67
CA ALA A 101 -16.71 19.44 21.31
C ALA A 101 -15.96 20.36 20.33
N ALA A 102 -15.62 21.59 20.74
CA ALA A 102 -14.83 22.51 19.93
C ALA A 102 -13.43 21.96 19.62
N LYS A 103 -12.76 21.31 20.58
CA LYS A 103 -11.47 20.65 20.34
C LYS A 103 -11.59 19.51 19.35
N ASP A 104 -12.58 18.64 19.52
CA ASP A 104 -12.82 17.51 18.63
C ASP A 104 -13.10 17.96 17.19
N ARG A 105 -13.92 18.99 17.03
CA ARG A 105 -14.23 19.60 15.74
C ARG A 105 -13.01 20.26 15.09
N LEU A 106 -12.23 21.01 15.84
CA LEU A 106 -11.02 21.65 15.33
C LEU A 106 -10.03 20.58 14.82
N VAL A 107 -9.81 19.52 15.60
CA VAL A 107 -8.95 18.40 15.19
C VAL A 107 -9.51 17.72 13.94
N THR A 108 -10.82 17.50 13.86
CA THR A 108 -11.47 16.92 12.67
C THR A 108 -11.26 17.77 11.44
N VAL A 109 -11.40 19.09 11.54
CA VAL A 109 -11.15 20.03 10.44
C VAL A 109 -9.67 19.97 10.01
N LEU A 110 -8.75 20.02 10.98
CA LEU A 110 -7.30 19.94 10.68
C LEU A 110 -6.92 18.64 9.98
N ILE A 111 -7.40 17.49 10.48
CA ILE A 111 -7.17 16.19 9.85
C ILE A 111 -7.82 16.14 8.45
N GLY A 112 -9.05 16.60 8.31
CA GLY A 112 -9.75 16.67 7.03
C GLY A 112 -9.03 17.54 6.01
N THR A 113 -8.54 18.70 6.44
CA THR A 113 -7.74 19.59 5.58
C THR A 113 -6.41 18.93 5.18
N GLY A 114 -5.71 18.32 6.14
CA GLY A 114 -4.49 17.55 5.85
C GLY A 114 -4.74 16.43 4.84
N ALA A 115 -5.83 15.68 5.02
CA ALA A 115 -6.25 14.65 4.08
C ALA A 115 -6.56 15.24 2.68
N MET A 116 -7.29 16.35 2.62
CA MET A 116 -7.58 17.04 1.37
C MET A 116 -6.29 17.45 0.65
N PHE A 117 -5.32 18.04 1.35
CA PHE A 117 -4.02 18.40 0.77
C PHE A 117 -3.22 17.19 0.29
N ALA A 118 -3.36 16.04 0.95
CA ALA A 118 -2.70 14.81 0.52
C ALA A 118 -3.36 14.20 -0.73
N PHE A 119 -4.70 14.21 -0.79
CA PHE A 119 -5.44 13.58 -1.90
C PHE A 119 -5.65 14.48 -3.10
N ALA A 120 -5.77 15.80 -2.92
CA ALA A 120 -6.04 16.73 -4.01
C ALA A 120 -5.01 16.67 -5.16
N PRO A 121 -3.69 16.62 -4.91
CA PRO A 121 -2.70 16.47 -5.99
C PRO A 121 -2.86 15.16 -6.76
N ILE A 122 -3.18 14.06 -6.07
CA ILE A 122 -3.38 12.74 -6.69
C ILE A 122 -4.59 12.79 -7.64
N VAL A 123 -5.73 13.30 -7.16
CA VAL A 123 -6.95 13.44 -7.97
C VAL A 123 -6.70 14.37 -9.15
N PHE A 124 -6.00 15.48 -8.92
CA PHE A 124 -5.65 16.44 -9.97
C PHE A 124 -4.76 15.79 -11.05
N VAL A 125 -3.69 15.08 -10.66
CA VAL A 125 -2.78 14.41 -11.61
C VAL A 125 -3.53 13.36 -12.40
N ILE A 126 -4.31 12.48 -11.74
CA ILE A 126 -5.12 11.46 -12.42
C ILE A 126 -6.11 12.11 -13.39
N GLY A 127 -6.82 13.15 -12.96
CA GLY A 127 -7.77 13.88 -13.79
C GLY A 127 -7.10 14.56 -14.98
N TYR A 128 -5.93 15.17 -14.77
CA TYR A 128 -5.18 15.84 -15.80
C TYR A 128 -4.60 14.87 -16.84
N VAL A 129 -4.01 13.75 -16.38
CA VAL A 129 -3.56 12.66 -17.26
C VAL A 129 -4.73 12.09 -18.06
N GLY A 130 -5.89 11.87 -17.42
CA GLY A 130 -7.10 11.45 -18.12
C GLY A 130 -7.54 12.45 -19.19
N TYR A 131 -7.62 13.74 -18.84
CA TYR A 131 -8.05 14.79 -19.78
C TYR A 131 -7.11 14.94 -20.96
N ARG A 132 -5.79 14.98 -20.74
CA ARG A 132 -4.80 15.13 -21.81
C ARG A 132 -4.63 13.85 -22.62
N GLY A 133 -4.59 12.72 -21.95
CA GLY A 133 -4.39 11.41 -22.60
C GLY A 133 -5.56 11.00 -23.50
N LEU A 134 -6.82 11.22 -23.06
CA LEU A 134 -8.00 10.90 -23.89
C LEU A 134 -8.06 11.69 -25.20
N LYS A 135 -7.50 12.88 -25.26
CA LYS A 135 -7.45 13.68 -26.50
C LYS A 135 -6.59 13.04 -27.59
N VAL A 136 -5.57 12.31 -27.18
CA VAL A 136 -4.56 11.71 -28.08
C VAL A 136 -4.80 10.22 -28.29
N LEU A 137 -5.49 9.56 -27.34
CA LEU A 137 -5.70 8.13 -27.37
C LEU A 137 -6.61 7.74 -28.56
N ARG A 138 -6.08 6.91 -29.46
CA ARG A 138 -6.74 6.39 -30.66
C ARG A 138 -6.42 4.89 -30.79
N PRO A 139 -7.16 4.13 -31.62
CA PRO A 139 -6.90 2.69 -31.80
C PRO A 139 -5.46 2.38 -32.24
N ASN A 140 -4.84 3.23 -33.07
CA ASN A 140 -3.46 3.05 -33.54
C ASN A 140 -2.44 3.05 -32.38
N PHE A 141 -2.73 3.72 -31.26
CA PHE A 141 -1.87 3.68 -30.06
C PHE A 141 -1.62 2.27 -29.53
N PHE A 142 -2.58 1.36 -29.76
CA PHE A 142 -2.51 -0.04 -29.31
C PHE A 142 -2.00 -1.00 -30.37
N THR A 143 -1.93 -0.60 -31.64
CA THR A 143 -1.60 -1.47 -32.77
C THR A 143 -0.33 -1.07 -33.50
N GLU A 144 0.13 0.16 -33.33
CA GLU A 144 1.31 0.67 -34.03
C GLU A 144 2.49 0.87 -33.08
N THR A 145 3.68 0.99 -33.66
CA THR A 145 4.93 1.29 -32.96
C THR A 145 5.43 2.70 -33.36
N MET A 146 6.54 3.12 -32.78
CA MET A 146 7.20 4.39 -33.13
C MET A 146 8.29 4.22 -34.20
N GLN A 147 8.39 3.07 -34.87
CA GLN A 147 9.50 2.75 -35.77
C GLN A 147 9.64 3.73 -36.95
N ILE A 148 8.51 4.19 -37.53
CA ILE A 148 8.47 5.04 -38.72
C ILE A 148 8.13 6.51 -38.35
N VAL A 149 7.99 6.80 -37.06
CA VAL A 149 7.47 8.06 -36.57
C VAL A 149 8.62 8.96 -36.12
N GLY A 150 8.78 10.10 -36.81
CA GLY A 150 9.76 11.10 -36.46
C GLY A 150 9.24 12.15 -35.45
N PRO A 151 10.11 13.05 -34.98
CA PRO A 151 9.73 14.13 -34.06
C PRO A 151 8.65 15.07 -34.59
N LEU A 152 8.59 15.27 -35.92
CA LEU A 152 7.65 16.18 -36.59
C LEU A 152 6.38 15.47 -37.09
N SER A 153 6.29 14.15 -36.92
CA SER A 153 5.09 13.39 -37.30
C SER A 153 3.88 13.82 -36.47
N LYS A 154 2.71 13.79 -37.08
CA LYS A 154 1.45 14.16 -36.42
C LYS A 154 1.22 13.30 -35.17
N ALA A 155 0.60 13.84 -34.14
CA ALA A 155 0.22 13.10 -32.94
C ALA A 155 -0.69 11.89 -33.19
N THR A 156 -1.28 11.84 -34.41
CA THR A 156 -2.16 10.74 -34.88
C THR A 156 -1.40 9.55 -35.46
N GLU A 157 -0.09 9.68 -35.68
CA GLU A 157 0.76 8.64 -36.28
C GLU A 157 1.54 7.90 -35.20
N GLY A 158 1.73 6.59 -35.38
CA GLY A 158 2.43 5.73 -34.45
C GLY A 158 1.63 5.40 -33.18
N GLY A 159 2.24 4.61 -32.34
CA GLY A 159 1.61 4.11 -31.11
C GLY A 159 2.61 3.60 -30.09
N ALA A 160 2.09 3.06 -29.00
CA ALA A 160 2.87 2.58 -27.85
C ALA A 160 2.87 1.04 -27.73
N LEU A 161 2.50 0.30 -28.80
CA LEU A 161 2.41 -1.17 -28.77
C LEU A 161 3.70 -1.82 -28.24
N HIS A 162 4.87 -1.40 -28.74
CA HIS A 162 6.18 -1.91 -28.33
C HIS A 162 6.42 -1.71 -26.83
N SER A 163 6.02 -0.57 -26.28
CA SER A 163 6.18 -0.23 -24.85
C SER A 163 5.14 -0.92 -23.98
N ILE A 164 3.90 -1.14 -24.50
CA ILE A 164 2.86 -1.91 -23.79
C ILE A 164 3.31 -3.36 -23.61
N ILE A 165 3.73 -4.01 -24.69
CA ILE A 165 4.20 -5.40 -24.66
C ILE A 165 5.42 -5.53 -23.75
N GLY A 166 6.43 -4.66 -23.92
CA GLY A 166 7.60 -4.70 -23.06
C GLY A 166 7.28 -4.46 -21.59
N THR A 167 6.33 -3.59 -21.24
CA THR A 167 5.89 -3.43 -19.84
C THR A 167 5.31 -4.72 -19.29
N LEU A 168 4.42 -5.37 -20.04
CA LEU A 168 3.77 -6.61 -19.60
C LEU A 168 4.78 -7.75 -19.45
N GLU A 169 5.70 -7.93 -20.40
CA GLU A 169 6.74 -8.95 -20.37
C GLU A 169 7.72 -8.73 -19.21
N GLN A 170 8.25 -7.51 -19.08
CA GLN A 170 9.20 -7.18 -18.01
C GLN A 170 8.56 -7.33 -16.63
N LEU A 171 7.32 -6.88 -16.46
CA LEU A 171 6.60 -7.04 -15.19
C LEU A 171 6.29 -8.50 -14.88
N ALA A 172 5.88 -9.29 -15.89
CA ALA A 172 5.61 -10.71 -15.71
C ALA A 172 6.89 -11.48 -15.29
N LEU A 173 8.01 -11.22 -15.94
CA LEU A 173 9.28 -11.83 -15.60
C LEU A 173 9.79 -11.40 -14.22
N ALA A 174 9.72 -10.09 -13.92
CA ALA A 174 10.08 -9.60 -12.59
C ALA A 174 9.22 -10.24 -11.48
N THR A 175 7.92 -10.39 -11.74
CA THR A 175 6.99 -11.05 -10.81
C THR A 175 7.30 -12.54 -10.66
N ALA A 176 7.59 -13.24 -11.77
CA ALA A 176 7.95 -14.64 -11.75
C ALA A 176 9.24 -14.93 -10.97
N ILE A 177 10.16 -13.97 -10.91
CA ILE A 177 11.39 -14.05 -10.12
C ILE A 177 11.15 -13.63 -8.66
N ALA A 178 10.60 -12.44 -8.45
CA ALA A 178 10.53 -11.81 -7.13
C ALA A 178 9.48 -12.46 -6.21
N VAL A 179 8.35 -12.92 -6.75
CA VAL A 179 7.27 -13.47 -5.91
C VAL A 179 7.63 -14.81 -5.26
N PRO A 180 8.11 -15.82 -5.99
CA PRO A 180 8.53 -17.07 -5.36
C PRO A 180 9.62 -16.84 -4.33
N LEU A 181 10.68 -16.10 -4.67
CA LEU A 181 11.79 -15.81 -3.77
C LEU A 181 11.33 -15.02 -2.54
N GLY A 182 10.50 -13.99 -2.73
CA GLY A 182 9.97 -13.16 -1.65
C GLY A 182 9.06 -13.92 -0.70
N VAL A 183 8.16 -14.76 -1.23
CA VAL A 183 7.27 -15.59 -0.40
C VAL A 183 8.06 -16.68 0.35
N LEU A 184 9.01 -17.33 -0.29
CA LEU A 184 9.88 -18.32 0.37
C LEU A 184 10.70 -17.68 1.49
N THR A 185 11.25 -16.48 1.24
CA THR A 185 11.97 -15.71 2.25
C THR A 185 11.03 -15.30 3.40
N ALA A 186 9.81 -14.88 3.11
CA ALA A 186 8.81 -14.54 4.12
C ALA A 186 8.43 -15.75 4.98
N VAL A 187 8.25 -16.93 4.37
CA VAL A 187 8.02 -18.19 5.11
C VAL A 187 9.21 -18.52 6.00
N TYR A 188 10.44 -18.37 5.50
CA TYR A 188 11.63 -18.58 6.31
C TYR A 188 11.66 -17.64 7.53
N LEU A 189 11.34 -16.36 7.35
CA LEU A 189 11.37 -15.34 8.40
C LEU A 189 10.22 -15.48 9.40
N SER A 190 9.05 -15.97 8.99
CA SER A 190 7.86 -16.08 9.85
C SER A 190 7.74 -17.43 10.53
N GLU A 191 8.02 -18.51 9.81
CA GLU A 191 7.73 -19.86 10.25
C GLU A 191 8.97 -20.60 10.77
N ILE A 192 10.08 -20.55 10.03
CA ILE A 192 11.28 -21.35 10.38
C ILE A 192 12.13 -20.65 11.43
N GLN A 193 12.31 -19.33 11.33
CA GLN A 193 13.05 -18.48 12.27
C GLN A 193 14.45 -19.02 12.61
N GLY A 194 15.16 -19.58 11.61
CA GLY A 194 16.48 -20.13 11.77
C GLY A 194 17.57 -19.09 12.06
N PRO A 195 18.83 -19.51 12.20
CA PRO A 195 19.95 -18.64 12.60
C PRO A 195 20.19 -17.48 11.62
N LEU A 196 19.84 -17.66 10.35
CA LEU A 196 19.97 -16.61 9.32
C LEU A 196 18.76 -15.65 9.28
N ALA A 197 17.72 -15.82 10.11
CA ALA A 197 16.54 -14.98 10.04
C ALA A 197 16.85 -13.48 10.32
N ARG A 198 17.75 -13.19 11.26
CA ARG A 198 18.18 -11.81 11.55
C ARG A 198 18.94 -11.17 10.39
N PRO A 199 20.02 -11.79 9.84
CA PRO A 199 20.74 -11.21 8.70
C PRO A 199 19.86 -11.11 7.46
N VAL A 200 19.02 -12.10 7.14
CA VAL A 200 18.11 -12.05 5.99
C VAL A 200 17.12 -10.89 6.13
N ARG A 201 16.56 -10.67 7.32
CA ARG A 201 15.69 -9.52 7.57
C ARG A 201 16.44 -8.20 7.40
N LEU A 202 17.66 -8.09 7.96
CA LEU A 202 18.48 -6.89 7.81
C LEU A 202 18.74 -6.56 6.34
N VAL A 203 19.04 -7.57 5.52
CA VAL A 203 19.21 -7.40 4.07
C VAL A 203 17.91 -6.95 3.41
N ALA A 204 16.78 -7.58 3.71
CA ALA A 204 15.48 -7.19 3.14
C ALA A 204 15.11 -5.74 3.52
N ASP A 205 15.33 -5.35 4.77
CA ASP A 205 15.08 -3.97 5.23
C ASP A 205 16.03 -2.97 4.55
N ALA A 206 17.32 -3.30 4.42
CA ALA A 206 18.30 -2.48 3.72
C ALA A 206 17.95 -2.29 2.23
N MET A 207 17.47 -3.35 1.57
CA MET A 207 17.05 -3.29 0.17
C MET A 207 15.83 -2.35 -0.03
N THR A 208 14.96 -2.15 0.96
CA THR A 208 13.85 -1.19 0.83
C THR A 208 14.33 0.26 0.76
N ALA A 209 15.46 0.56 1.33
CA ALA A 209 16.06 1.89 1.36
C ALA A 209 16.91 2.21 0.11
N LEU A 210 17.15 1.22 -0.77
CA LEU A 210 17.95 1.43 -1.98
C LEU A 210 17.22 2.37 -2.97
N PRO A 211 17.89 3.43 -3.45
CA PRO A 211 17.38 4.22 -4.57
C PRO A 211 17.19 3.31 -5.81
N SER A 212 16.08 3.47 -6.54
CA SER A 212 15.74 2.59 -7.67
C SER A 212 16.81 2.57 -8.77
N ILE A 213 17.46 3.70 -9.01
CA ILE A 213 18.57 3.78 -9.98
C ILE A 213 19.74 2.86 -9.62
N VAL A 214 19.99 2.63 -8.34
CA VAL A 214 21.10 1.76 -7.88
C VAL A 214 20.85 0.31 -8.26
N ALA A 215 19.61 -0.16 -8.23
CA ALA A 215 19.26 -1.51 -8.69
C ALA A 215 19.56 -1.68 -10.19
N GLY A 216 19.21 -0.69 -11.02
CA GLY A 216 19.55 -0.68 -12.43
C GLY A 216 21.07 -0.64 -12.68
N LEU A 217 21.77 0.22 -11.95
CA LEU A 217 23.22 0.36 -12.05
C LEU A 217 23.97 -0.90 -11.59
N PHE A 218 23.43 -1.59 -10.59
CA PHE A 218 23.96 -2.88 -10.13
C PHE A 218 23.89 -3.93 -11.25
N VAL A 219 22.72 -4.11 -11.87
CA VAL A 219 22.55 -5.05 -13.00
C VAL A 219 23.42 -4.64 -14.18
N TYR A 220 23.46 -3.33 -14.49
CA TYR A 220 24.32 -2.79 -15.54
C TYR A 220 25.81 -3.11 -15.29
N SER A 221 26.30 -2.83 -14.10
CA SER A 221 27.72 -2.99 -13.76
C SER A 221 28.13 -4.47 -13.70
N LEU A 222 27.19 -5.35 -13.30
CA LEU A 222 27.48 -6.77 -13.13
C LEU A 222 27.39 -7.56 -14.44
N LEU A 223 26.46 -7.22 -15.32
CA LEU A 223 26.13 -8.03 -16.50
C LEU A 223 26.41 -7.31 -17.83
N ILE A 224 26.13 -6.01 -17.94
CA ILE A 224 26.24 -5.27 -19.20
C ILE A 224 27.65 -4.73 -19.40
N LYS A 225 28.20 -4.04 -18.40
CA LYS A 225 29.55 -3.45 -18.50
C LYS A 225 30.65 -4.45 -18.78
N PRO A 226 30.65 -5.69 -18.19
CA PRO A 226 31.63 -6.73 -18.53
C PRO A 226 31.34 -7.45 -19.86
N HIS A 227 30.31 -7.02 -20.61
CA HIS A 227 29.87 -7.62 -21.87
C HIS A 227 29.41 -9.09 -21.73
N LEU A 228 28.97 -9.49 -20.53
CA LEU A 228 28.39 -10.81 -20.30
C LEU A 228 27.03 -10.95 -20.93
N TRP A 229 26.29 -9.82 -20.99
CA TRP A 229 24.97 -9.73 -21.62
C TRP A 229 24.76 -8.34 -22.22
N LEU A 230 24.02 -8.27 -23.33
CA LEU A 230 23.62 -7.00 -23.91
C LEU A 230 22.33 -6.48 -23.26
N GLN A 231 22.07 -5.17 -23.38
CA GLN A 231 20.83 -4.56 -22.92
C GLN A 231 19.62 -5.33 -23.49
N SER A 232 18.69 -5.70 -22.62
CA SER A 232 17.54 -6.54 -22.96
C SER A 232 16.44 -6.46 -21.92
N GLY A 233 15.24 -6.93 -22.27
CA GLY A 233 14.09 -6.94 -21.38
C GLY A 233 14.30 -7.75 -20.10
N ILE A 234 15.00 -8.88 -20.19
CA ILE A 234 15.28 -9.71 -19.00
C ILE A 234 16.16 -8.99 -17.97
N LEU A 235 17.12 -8.15 -18.40
CA LEU A 235 17.94 -7.37 -17.49
C LEU A 235 17.12 -6.25 -16.83
N GLY A 236 16.17 -5.64 -17.57
CA GLY A 236 15.17 -4.74 -17.01
C GLY A 236 14.33 -5.47 -15.95
N SER A 237 13.84 -6.65 -16.28
CA SER A 237 13.05 -7.48 -15.36
C SER A 237 13.83 -7.86 -14.10
N LEU A 238 15.10 -8.16 -14.22
CA LEU A 238 15.98 -8.47 -13.08
C LEU A 238 16.16 -7.25 -12.16
N ALA A 239 16.37 -6.07 -12.73
CA ALA A 239 16.46 -4.82 -11.96
C ALA A 239 15.14 -4.49 -11.24
N LEU A 240 14.00 -4.71 -11.90
CA LEU A 240 12.66 -4.57 -11.29
C LEU A 240 12.42 -5.64 -10.20
N ALA A 241 12.87 -6.88 -10.41
CA ALA A 241 12.75 -7.95 -9.42
C ALA A 241 13.53 -7.64 -8.13
N ILE A 242 14.73 -7.06 -8.23
CA ILE A 242 15.54 -6.61 -7.08
C ILE A 242 14.74 -5.60 -6.23
N LEU A 243 14.02 -4.67 -6.86
CA LEU A 243 13.20 -3.68 -6.16
C LEU A 243 11.88 -4.27 -5.60
N MET A 244 11.32 -5.25 -6.29
CA MET A 244 10.06 -5.90 -5.91
C MET A 244 10.25 -6.86 -4.74
N LEU A 245 11.37 -7.57 -4.69
CA LEU A 245 11.68 -8.64 -3.74
C LEU A 245 11.48 -8.22 -2.27
N PRO A 246 12.07 -7.13 -1.77
CA PRO A 246 11.93 -6.75 -0.36
C PRO A 246 10.49 -6.37 -0.02
N THR A 247 9.77 -5.72 -0.93
CA THR A 247 8.36 -5.33 -0.71
C THR A 247 7.47 -6.56 -0.55
N VAL A 248 7.64 -7.55 -1.43
CA VAL A 248 6.90 -8.82 -1.34
C VAL A 248 7.28 -9.58 -0.07
N THR A 249 8.58 -9.67 0.24
CA THR A 249 9.09 -10.38 1.42
C THR A 249 8.51 -9.83 2.72
N ILE A 250 8.65 -8.53 2.95
CA ILE A 250 8.22 -7.88 4.21
C ILE A 250 6.69 -7.93 4.35
N THR A 251 5.97 -7.63 3.26
CA THR A 251 4.51 -7.66 3.31
C THR A 251 3.97 -9.09 3.49
N ALA A 252 4.54 -10.07 2.80
CA ALA A 252 4.16 -11.47 2.97
C ALA A 252 4.49 -11.98 4.38
N GLU A 253 5.63 -11.61 4.95
CA GLU A 253 5.98 -11.94 6.34
C GLU A 253 4.95 -11.40 7.33
N GLN A 254 4.55 -10.13 7.19
CA GLN A 254 3.52 -9.52 8.04
C GLN A 254 2.19 -10.27 7.93
N VAL A 255 1.79 -10.66 6.72
CA VAL A 255 0.57 -11.43 6.48
C VAL A 255 0.63 -12.81 7.13
N LEU A 256 1.74 -13.53 7.00
CA LEU A 256 1.93 -14.86 7.60
C LEU A 256 1.90 -14.80 9.14
N ARG A 257 2.42 -13.75 9.75
CA ARG A 257 2.40 -13.54 11.20
C ARG A 257 0.99 -13.32 11.78
N VAL A 258 0.05 -12.83 10.97
CA VAL A 258 -1.36 -12.62 11.41
C VAL A 258 -2.15 -13.93 11.45
N VAL A 259 -1.67 -15.01 10.81
CA VAL A 259 -2.32 -16.33 10.86
C VAL A 259 -2.30 -16.86 12.30
N PRO A 260 -3.47 -17.20 12.91
CA PRO A 260 -3.56 -17.68 14.29
C PRO A 260 -2.69 -18.91 14.55
N GLY A 261 -1.91 -18.90 15.64
CA GLY A 261 -1.07 -20.04 16.07
C GLY A 261 -1.86 -21.33 16.30
N SER A 262 -3.10 -21.22 16.80
CA SER A 262 -3.99 -22.35 17.04
C SER A 262 -4.24 -23.21 15.81
N LEU A 263 -4.20 -22.64 14.60
CA LEU A 263 -4.33 -23.43 13.36
C LEU A 263 -3.10 -24.31 13.12
N ARG A 264 -1.91 -23.79 13.44
CA ARG A 264 -0.65 -24.57 13.36
C ARG A 264 -0.62 -25.68 14.40
N GLU A 265 -0.99 -25.35 15.63
CA GLU A 265 -1.07 -26.32 16.75
C GLU A 265 -2.07 -27.43 16.44
N ALA A 266 -3.24 -27.12 15.91
CA ALA A 266 -4.25 -28.12 15.52
C ALA A 266 -3.72 -29.05 14.42
N ALA A 267 -3.00 -28.53 13.41
CA ALA A 267 -2.41 -29.36 12.37
C ALA A 267 -1.34 -30.31 12.92
N LEU A 268 -0.48 -29.81 13.83
CA LEU A 268 0.56 -30.60 14.48
C LEU A 268 -0.05 -31.67 15.41
N ALA A 269 -1.12 -31.36 16.15
CA ALA A 269 -1.82 -32.29 17.01
C ALA A 269 -2.47 -33.46 16.23
N LEU A 270 -2.82 -33.23 14.94
CA LEU A 270 -3.29 -34.25 14.01
C LEU A 270 -2.14 -35.06 13.37
N GLY A 271 -0.89 -34.87 13.83
CA GLY A 271 0.27 -35.61 13.34
C GLY A 271 0.86 -35.08 12.01
N ALA A 272 0.43 -33.90 11.53
CA ALA A 272 1.02 -33.34 10.32
C ALA A 272 2.46 -32.86 10.59
N PRO A 273 3.44 -33.18 9.74
CA PRO A 273 4.77 -32.60 9.87
C PRO A 273 4.73 -31.09 9.59
N TYR A 274 5.67 -30.35 10.18
CA TYR A 274 5.67 -28.89 10.18
C TYR A 274 5.53 -28.28 8.77
N TRP A 275 6.29 -28.79 7.79
CA TRP A 275 6.22 -28.30 6.42
C TRP A 275 4.82 -28.47 5.77
N ARG A 276 4.09 -29.55 6.10
CA ARG A 276 2.70 -29.71 5.64
C ARG A 276 1.76 -28.74 6.30
N SER A 277 1.94 -28.43 7.59
CA SER A 277 1.18 -27.39 8.27
C SER A 277 1.38 -26.04 7.58
N VAL A 278 2.61 -25.68 7.20
CA VAL A 278 2.89 -24.44 6.48
C VAL A 278 2.22 -24.43 5.10
N LEU A 279 2.43 -25.46 4.28
CA LEU A 279 1.94 -25.49 2.90
C LEU A 279 0.43 -25.68 2.79
N LEU A 280 -0.18 -26.50 3.65
CA LEU A 280 -1.59 -26.88 3.53
C LEU A 280 -2.53 -26.10 4.45
N VAL A 281 -2.01 -25.42 5.49
CA VAL A 281 -2.83 -24.67 6.44
C VAL A 281 -2.46 -23.18 6.42
N VAL A 282 -1.18 -22.83 6.65
CA VAL A 282 -0.78 -21.43 6.80
C VAL A 282 -0.89 -20.69 5.47
N LEU A 283 -0.22 -21.14 4.40
CA LEU A 283 -0.22 -20.48 3.10
C LEU A 283 -1.63 -20.35 2.49
N PRO A 284 -2.48 -21.40 2.47
CA PRO A 284 -3.85 -21.26 1.98
C PRO A 284 -4.72 -20.34 2.83
N THR A 285 -4.49 -20.26 4.13
CA THR A 285 -5.19 -19.31 5.01
C THR A 285 -4.76 -17.87 4.72
N ALA A 286 -3.48 -17.64 4.47
CA ALA A 286 -2.87 -16.34 4.20
C ALA A 286 -3.05 -15.85 2.74
N ARG A 287 -3.57 -16.68 1.82
CA ARG A 287 -3.57 -16.41 0.36
C ARG A 287 -4.08 -15.03 -0.06
N ALA A 288 -5.15 -14.53 0.56
CA ALA A 288 -5.69 -13.21 0.22
C ALA A 288 -4.71 -12.08 0.60
N GLY A 289 -4.03 -12.22 1.74
CA GLY A 289 -2.98 -11.32 2.15
C GLY A 289 -1.72 -11.45 1.29
N LEU A 290 -1.33 -12.67 0.94
CA LEU A 290 -0.20 -12.91 0.02
C LEU A 290 -0.46 -12.32 -1.37
N ALA A 291 -1.68 -12.46 -1.90
CA ALA A 291 -2.07 -11.78 -3.14
C ALA A 291 -1.92 -10.26 -3.01
N THR A 292 -2.28 -9.68 -1.86
CA THR A 292 -2.07 -8.25 -1.59
C THR A 292 -0.58 -7.88 -1.56
N ALA A 293 0.28 -8.74 -1.02
CA ALA A 293 1.73 -8.52 -1.03
C ALA A 293 2.29 -8.50 -2.47
N VAL A 294 1.82 -9.41 -3.32
CA VAL A 294 2.20 -9.45 -4.74
C VAL A 294 1.73 -8.18 -5.47
N ILE A 295 0.47 -7.78 -5.27
CA ILE A 295 -0.11 -6.57 -5.87
C ILE A 295 0.71 -5.34 -5.47
N LEU A 296 1.08 -5.23 -4.19
CA LEU A 296 1.85 -4.10 -3.69
C LEU A 296 3.26 -4.07 -4.30
N GLY A 297 3.90 -5.25 -4.43
CA GLY A 297 5.18 -5.38 -5.12
C GLY A 297 5.11 -4.96 -6.59
N MET A 298 4.11 -5.44 -7.33
CA MET A 298 3.86 -5.05 -8.73
C MET A 298 3.60 -3.54 -8.87
N ALA A 299 2.72 -2.99 -8.02
CA ALA A 299 2.39 -1.57 -8.04
C ALA A 299 3.61 -0.67 -7.80
N ARG A 300 4.56 -1.14 -6.99
CA ARG A 300 5.81 -0.43 -6.73
C ARG A 300 6.69 -0.32 -7.98
N VAL A 301 6.79 -1.38 -8.79
CA VAL A 301 7.80 -1.47 -9.86
C VAL A 301 7.27 -1.16 -11.26
N VAL A 302 5.95 -1.21 -11.47
CA VAL A 302 5.34 -1.02 -12.80
C VAL A 302 5.57 0.38 -13.39
N GLY A 303 5.76 1.39 -12.53
CA GLY A 303 6.04 2.78 -12.94
C GLY A 303 7.53 3.16 -12.90
N GLU A 304 8.43 2.21 -12.62
CA GLU A 304 9.86 2.50 -12.48
C GLU A 304 10.52 2.75 -13.83
N THR A 305 11.17 3.90 -13.96
CA THR A 305 11.87 4.31 -15.19
C THR A 305 13.38 4.17 -15.08
N ALA A 306 13.98 4.60 -13.96
CA ALA A 306 15.42 4.71 -13.82
C ALA A 306 16.19 3.38 -13.96
N PRO A 307 15.77 2.26 -13.32
CA PRO A 307 16.46 1.00 -13.47
C PRO A 307 16.35 0.44 -14.89
N VAL A 308 15.20 0.61 -15.53
CA VAL A 308 14.93 0.11 -16.88
C VAL A 308 15.73 0.89 -17.92
N LEU A 309 15.82 2.21 -17.80
CA LEU A 309 16.61 3.07 -18.69
C LEU A 309 18.05 2.56 -18.86
N MET A 310 18.66 2.06 -17.78
CA MET A 310 20.04 1.58 -17.80
C MET A 310 20.18 0.16 -18.38
N THR A 311 19.13 -0.65 -18.27
CA THR A 311 19.25 -2.11 -18.50
C THR A 311 18.60 -2.58 -19.79
N THR A 312 17.61 -1.87 -20.33
CA THR A 312 16.90 -2.28 -21.56
C THR A 312 17.33 -1.52 -22.81
N GLY A 313 17.87 -0.30 -22.64
CA GLY A 313 18.35 0.55 -23.73
C GLY A 313 17.27 1.25 -24.53
N GLY A 314 15.98 0.92 -24.35
CA GLY A 314 14.85 1.49 -25.08
C GLY A 314 14.87 1.20 -26.59
N THR A 315 13.73 1.15 -27.21
CA THR A 315 13.59 0.97 -28.67
C THR A 315 12.26 1.50 -29.16
N THR A 316 12.17 1.87 -30.43
CA THR A 316 10.92 2.25 -31.10
C THR A 316 10.30 1.07 -31.87
N VAL A 317 11.01 -0.06 -31.93
CA VAL A 317 10.62 -1.27 -32.64
C VAL A 317 10.01 -2.27 -31.67
N LEU A 318 9.01 -3.00 -32.12
CA LEU A 318 8.44 -4.09 -31.33
C LEU A 318 9.45 -5.23 -31.18
N ASN A 319 9.87 -5.51 -29.95
CA ASN A 319 10.66 -6.66 -29.60
C ASN A 319 9.86 -7.52 -28.59
N THR A 320 9.47 -8.70 -29.02
CA THR A 320 8.76 -9.70 -28.20
C THR A 320 9.69 -10.76 -27.61
N ASN A 321 10.99 -10.62 -27.81
CA ASN A 321 11.97 -11.51 -27.20
C ASN A 321 12.68 -10.76 -26.04
N PRO A 322 12.27 -10.96 -24.78
CA PRO A 322 12.86 -10.26 -23.65
C PRO A 322 14.32 -10.66 -23.38
N PHE A 323 14.81 -11.78 -23.95
CA PHE A 323 16.17 -12.29 -23.71
C PHE A 323 17.22 -11.68 -24.63
N SER A 324 16.83 -11.02 -25.72
CA SER A 324 17.78 -10.44 -26.68
C SER A 324 17.27 -9.16 -27.29
N GLY A 325 18.19 -8.22 -27.52
CA GLY A 325 17.90 -6.92 -28.14
C GLY A 325 17.26 -5.93 -27.18
N HIS A 326 17.32 -4.67 -27.57
CA HIS A 326 16.72 -3.58 -26.81
C HIS A 326 15.21 -3.77 -26.69
N GLN A 327 14.67 -3.37 -25.55
CA GLN A 327 13.22 -3.40 -25.28
C GLN A 327 12.79 -2.09 -24.62
N ASP A 328 11.64 -1.58 -24.96
CA ASP A 328 11.06 -0.41 -24.31
C ASP A 328 9.99 -0.81 -23.29
N ASN A 329 9.54 0.14 -22.49
CA ASN A 329 8.36 0.01 -21.63
C ASN A 329 7.63 1.35 -21.48
N LEU A 330 6.39 1.32 -20.99
CA LEU A 330 5.53 2.51 -20.87
C LEU A 330 6.15 3.63 -20.02
N PRO A 331 6.75 3.37 -18.83
CA PRO A 331 7.44 4.42 -18.08
C PRO A 331 8.56 5.08 -18.86
N LEU A 332 9.38 4.30 -19.58
CA LEU A 332 10.47 4.82 -20.39
C LEU A 332 9.95 5.57 -21.61
N PHE A 333 8.92 5.07 -22.27
CA PHE A 333 8.21 5.76 -23.35
C PHE A 333 7.74 7.15 -22.91
N VAL A 334 7.00 7.22 -21.79
CA VAL A 334 6.52 8.50 -21.24
C VAL A 334 7.69 9.43 -20.93
N PHE A 335 8.73 8.91 -20.28
CA PHE A 335 9.91 9.70 -19.91
C PHE A 335 10.65 10.26 -21.13
N THR A 336 10.82 9.49 -22.20
CA THR A 336 11.50 9.94 -23.41
C THR A 336 10.67 10.95 -24.18
N GLN A 337 9.38 10.70 -24.32
CA GLN A 337 8.47 11.58 -25.09
C GLN A 337 8.19 12.91 -24.38
N ILE A 338 8.02 12.91 -23.04
CA ILE A 338 7.72 14.15 -22.30
C ILE A 338 8.90 15.14 -22.29
N ARG A 339 10.12 14.66 -22.48
CA ARG A 339 11.34 15.47 -22.53
C ARG A 339 11.63 16.06 -23.90
N SER A 340 10.84 15.71 -24.89
CA SER A 340 10.99 16.27 -26.22
C SER A 340 10.60 17.74 -26.25
N SER A 341 11.29 18.52 -27.11
CA SER A 341 10.90 19.90 -27.43
C SER A 341 9.69 19.99 -28.35
N GLN A 342 9.24 18.88 -28.94
CA GLN A 342 8.12 18.80 -29.88
C GLN A 342 6.81 18.55 -29.16
N GLU A 343 5.81 19.42 -29.35
CA GLU A 343 4.50 19.32 -28.73
C GLU A 343 3.79 17.99 -29.05
N THR A 344 3.92 17.52 -30.29
CA THR A 344 3.33 16.24 -30.72
C THR A 344 3.87 15.03 -29.95
N GLN A 345 5.15 15.03 -29.57
CA GLN A 345 5.74 13.98 -28.74
C GLN A 345 5.26 14.09 -27.28
N VAL A 346 5.17 15.32 -26.75
CA VAL A 346 4.60 15.54 -25.41
C VAL A 346 3.14 15.09 -25.35
N GLU A 347 2.37 15.32 -26.40
CA GLU A 347 0.98 14.78 -26.48
C GLU A 347 0.96 13.26 -26.44
N ARG A 348 1.83 12.56 -27.19
CA ARG A 348 1.96 11.10 -27.12
C ARG A 348 2.37 10.62 -25.71
N ALA A 349 3.21 11.37 -25.00
CA ALA A 349 3.56 11.05 -23.63
C ALA A 349 2.32 11.02 -22.72
N TRP A 350 1.37 11.95 -22.88
CA TRP A 350 0.11 11.93 -22.13
C TRP A 350 -0.74 10.71 -22.47
N GLY A 351 -0.78 10.29 -23.74
CA GLY A 351 -1.42 9.04 -24.16
C GLY A 351 -0.78 7.81 -23.48
N GLY A 352 0.54 7.71 -23.53
CA GLY A 352 1.30 6.64 -22.88
C GLY A 352 1.10 6.61 -21.35
N ALA A 353 1.07 7.78 -20.71
CA ALA A 353 0.80 7.89 -19.26
C ALA A 353 -0.62 7.42 -18.91
N LEU A 354 -1.61 7.73 -19.75
CA LEU A 354 -2.98 7.22 -19.55
C LEU A 354 -3.05 5.71 -19.70
N ILE A 355 -2.39 5.15 -20.72
CA ILE A 355 -2.32 3.69 -20.90
C ILE A 355 -1.62 3.04 -19.71
N LEU A 356 -0.52 3.58 -19.23
CA LEU A 356 0.17 3.09 -18.04
C LEU A 356 -0.77 3.06 -16.83
N LEU A 357 -1.50 4.15 -16.59
CA LEU A 357 -2.49 4.24 -15.50
C LEU A 357 -3.55 3.15 -15.62
N VAL A 358 -4.11 2.93 -16.84
CA VAL A 358 -5.12 1.90 -17.09
C VAL A 358 -4.54 0.50 -16.91
N VAL A 359 -3.34 0.22 -17.42
CA VAL A 359 -2.65 -1.07 -17.26
C VAL A 359 -2.42 -1.38 -15.77
N VAL A 360 -1.92 -0.41 -15.00
CA VAL A 360 -1.73 -0.57 -13.56
C VAL A 360 -3.05 -0.88 -12.85
N LEU A 361 -4.11 -0.14 -13.18
CA LEU A 361 -5.42 -0.35 -12.57
C LEU A 361 -6.00 -1.73 -12.93
N LEU A 362 -5.88 -2.15 -14.19
CA LEU A 362 -6.31 -3.48 -14.64
C LEU A 362 -5.54 -4.60 -13.92
N LEU A 363 -4.21 -4.50 -13.85
CA LEU A 363 -3.38 -5.47 -13.14
C LEU A 363 -3.75 -5.55 -11.65
N PHE A 364 -4.01 -4.40 -11.02
CA PHE A 364 -4.46 -4.35 -9.64
C PHE A 364 -5.80 -5.07 -9.45
N VAL A 365 -6.78 -4.81 -10.31
CA VAL A 365 -8.11 -5.45 -10.27
C VAL A 365 -7.99 -6.95 -10.52
N LEU A 366 -7.24 -7.37 -11.54
CA LEU A 366 -7.03 -8.79 -11.86
C LEU A 366 -6.37 -9.55 -10.72
N ALA A 367 -5.30 -9.00 -10.14
CA ALA A 367 -4.61 -9.62 -9.03
C ALA A 367 -5.50 -9.70 -7.77
N ARG A 368 -6.35 -8.68 -7.51
CA ARG A 368 -7.33 -8.69 -6.42
C ARG A 368 -8.41 -9.76 -6.62
N ILE A 369 -8.93 -9.90 -7.84
CA ILE A 369 -9.91 -10.94 -8.17
C ILE A 369 -9.28 -12.33 -7.99
N ALA A 370 -8.08 -12.55 -8.51
CA ALA A 370 -7.35 -13.82 -8.34
C ALA A 370 -7.13 -14.17 -6.85
N GLY A 371 -6.75 -13.20 -6.02
CA GLY A 371 -6.57 -13.37 -4.58
C GLY A 371 -7.88 -13.66 -3.83
N SER A 372 -9.03 -13.12 -4.29
CA SER A 372 -10.33 -13.27 -3.66
C SER A 372 -11.10 -14.54 -4.07
N ALA A 373 -10.88 -15.04 -5.28
CA ALA A 373 -11.63 -16.17 -5.87
C ALA A 373 -11.57 -17.47 -5.05
N GLY A 374 -10.61 -17.59 -4.15
CA GLY A 374 -10.50 -18.74 -3.25
C GLY A 374 -11.27 -18.62 -1.94
N SER A 375 -11.81 -17.46 -1.53
CA SER A 375 -12.50 -17.31 -0.24
C SER A 375 -14.01 -17.59 -0.30
N GLY A 376 -14.61 -17.55 -1.49
CA GLY A 376 -16.06 -17.70 -1.67
C GLY A 376 -16.62 -19.11 -1.58
N ARG A 377 -15.81 -20.15 -1.69
CA ARG A 377 -16.31 -21.54 -1.79
C ARG A 377 -16.48 -22.31 -0.46
N ARG A 378 -16.18 -21.70 0.70
CA ARG A 378 -16.31 -22.36 2.01
C ARG A 378 -17.28 -21.66 2.97
N ARG A 379 -18.33 -21.01 2.53
CA ARG A 379 -19.56 -20.92 3.33
C ARG A 379 -20.26 -22.28 3.24
N ALA A 380 -19.64 -23.30 3.83
CA ALA A 380 -20.30 -24.55 4.08
C ALA A 380 -21.56 -24.26 4.91
N ARG A 381 -22.71 -24.56 4.33
CA ARG A 381 -23.98 -24.77 5.01
C ARG A 381 -23.72 -25.53 6.30
N PHE A 382 -23.76 -24.84 7.43
CA PHE A 382 -24.09 -25.51 8.68
C PHE A 382 -25.55 -25.93 8.52
N PRO A 383 -25.85 -27.25 8.51
CA PRO A 383 -27.24 -27.69 8.56
C PRO A 383 -27.80 -27.21 9.89
N GLY A 384 -28.83 -26.36 9.79
CA GLY A 384 -29.54 -25.84 10.95
C GLY A 384 -29.92 -27.00 11.86
N ARG A 385 -29.54 -26.92 13.12
CA ARG A 385 -30.07 -27.74 14.21
C ARG A 385 -31.59 -27.52 14.23
N GLY A 386 -32.28 -28.48 13.60
CA GLY A 386 -33.70 -28.60 13.63
C GLY A 386 -34.21 -28.63 15.05
N GLY A 387 -35.35 -28.03 15.23
CA GLY A 387 -36.04 -27.74 16.47
C GLY A 387 -36.13 -28.89 17.45
N GLN A 388 -35.76 -28.60 18.67
CA GLN A 388 -36.31 -29.32 19.82
C GLN A 388 -37.72 -28.76 20.08
N ARG A 389 -38.70 -29.52 19.60
CA ARG A 389 -40.11 -29.42 20.02
C ARG A 389 -40.15 -29.53 21.56
N ARG A 390 -40.61 -28.46 22.20
CA ARG A 390 -41.22 -28.55 23.54
C ARG A 390 -42.48 -29.35 23.39
N GLY A 391 -42.53 -30.51 24.02
CA GLY A 391 -43.72 -31.28 24.32
C GLY A 391 -43.78 -31.50 25.82
N ARG A 392 -44.85 -30.97 26.39
CA ARG A 392 -45.44 -31.18 27.74
C ARG A 392 -44.69 -30.56 28.93
#